data_5872ced0eacbb20593bd060f01dc791c
#
_entry.id   5872ced0eacbb20593bd060f01dc791c
#
_cell.length_a   1.000
_cell.length_b   1.000
_cell.length_c   1.000
_cell.angle_alpha   90.00
_cell.angle_beta   90.00
_cell.angle_gamma   90.00
#
_symmetry.space_group_name_H-M   'P 1'
#
loop_
_entity.id
_entity.type
_entity.pdbx_description
1 polymer ?
#
loop_
_entity_poly.entity_id
_entity_poly.type
_entity_poly.pdbx_seq_one_letter_code
_entity_poly.pdbx_strand_id
1 'polypeptide(L)'
;MADDLPAMAHGLSALSRFFIDDGTLGATLLRVAQLACQVSPADMAGITMLVDGRPATGVFTDPEAPEIDVAQYDTGHGPCLDAFRHQRVYRIDSIADDARWPEFARMAAAHGITATLSIPLSARGESLGALNLYSRAAVFDQLVTEQAEVFARQAAIVLSNAQVYWDARQLGENMRQAMQSRSAIDQAIGILMADGGRSPDEAFQLLVRASQRKNRKLRDIAAEIVEGVSRRGGAAAG
;
A
#
# COMPACT_ATOMS: atom_id res chain seq x y z
N MET A 1 4.41 -12.57 33.00
CA MET A 1 5.84 -12.52 32.57
C MET A 1 6.35 -13.75 31.85
N ALA A 2 5.79 -14.94 31.98
CA ALA A 2 6.22 -16.14 31.24
C ALA A 2 5.41 -16.44 29.98
N ASP A 3 4.26 -15.79 29.81
CA ASP A 3 3.34 -16.03 28.66
C ASP A 3 3.63 -15.18 27.42
N ASP A 4 4.38 -14.08 27.53
CA ASP A 4 4.61 -13.14 26.42
C ASP A 4 5.71 -13.59 25.44
N LEU A 5 6.69 -14.37 25.93
CA LEU A 5 7.77 -14.90 25.10
C LEU A 5 7.26 -15.84 23.97
N PRO A 6 6.31 -16.75 24.25
CA PRO A 6 5.72 -17.58 23.20
C PRO A 6 4.95 -16.78 22.14
N ALA A 7 4.22 -15.73 22.54
CA ALA A 7 3.46 -14.89 21.62
C ALA A 7 4.38 -14.12 20.67
N MET A 8 5.43 -13.50 21.18
CA MET A 8 6.44 -12.79 20.39
C MET A 8 7.16 -13.74 19.43
N ALA A 9 7.62 -14.90 19.91
CA ALA A 9 8.26 -15.91 19.06
C ALA A 9 7.33 -16.41 17.97
N HIS A 10 6.04 -16.56 18.26
CA HIS A 10 5.02 -16.93 17.28
C HIS A 10 4.84 -15.82 16.23
N GLY A 11 4.71 -14.57 16.63
CA GLY A 11 4.57 -13.42 15.74
C GLY A 11 5.77 -13.25 14.80
N LEU A 12 7.00 -13.35 15.34
CA LEU A 12 8.23 -13.31 14.54
C LEU A 12 8.32 -14.50 13.58
N SER A 13 7.95 -15.70 14.02
CA SER A 13 7.87 -16.88 13.15
C SER A 13 6.80 -16.73 12.06
N ALA A 14 5.67 -16.08 12.36
CA ALA A 14 4.64 -15.77 11.37
C ALA A 14 5.15 -14.76 10.34
N LEU A 15 5.86 -13.70 10.76
CA LEU A 15 6.51 -12.75 9.85
C LEU A 15 7.53 -13.43 8.93
N SER A 16 8.35 -14.34 9.45
CA SER A 16 9.38 -15.04 8.66
C SER A 16 8.81 -16.01 7.61
N ARG A 17 7.59 -16.50 7.83
CA ARG A 17 6.84 -17.36 6.88
C ARG A 17 5.94 -16.55 5.94
N PHE A 18 6.05 -15.24 5.97
CA PHE A 18 5.25 -14.39 5.09
C PHE A 18 5.73 -14.57 3.65
N PHE A 19 5.08 -15.47 2.93
CA PHE A 19 5.21 -15.48 1.48
C PHE A 19 4.39 -14.33 0.93
N ILE A 20 4.99 -13.56 0.03
CA ILE A 20 4.30 -12.55 -0.76
C ILE A 20 3.48 -13.34 -1.79
N ASP A 21 2.33 -13.79 -1.33
CA ASP A 21 1.39 -14.57 -2.13
C ASP A 21 0.53 -13.63 -2.99
N ASP A 22 -0.43 -14.17 -3.74
CA ASP A 22 -1.31 -13.44 -4.69
C ASP A 22 -2.17 -12.31 -4.10
N GLY A 23 -1.85 -11.85 -2.89
CA GLY A 23 -2.45 -10.73 -2.20
C GLY A 23 -2.10 -9.36 -2.79
N THR A 24 -2.29 -8.31 -2.00
CA THR A 24 -1.90 -6.94 -2.30
C THR A 24 -0.97 -6.42 -1.19
N LEU A 25 -0.25 -5.32 -1.46
CA LEU A 25 0.53 -4.65 -0.42
C LEU A 25 -0.35 -4.30 0.80
N GLY A 26 -1.59 -3.82 0.57
CA GLY A 26 -2.54 -3.53 1.65
C GLY A 26 -2.90 -4.75 2.49
N ALA A 27 -3.07 -5.93 1.89
CA ALA A 27 -3.32 -7.17 2.63
C ALA A 27 -2.10 -7.57 3.49
N THR A 28 -0.89 -7.40 2.97
CA THR A 28 0.35 -7.62 3.72
C THR A 28 0.46 -6.69 4.91
N LEU A 29 0.23 -5.38 4.71
CA LEU A 29 0.21 -4.38 5.77
C LEU A 29 -0.81 -4.72 6.87
N LEU A 30 -2.04 -5.05 6.47
CA LEU A 30 -3.11 -5.41 7.43
C LEU A 30 -2.73 -6.64 8.24
N ARG A 31 -2.16 -7.64 7.62
CA ARG A 31 -1.72 -8.86 8.31
C ARG A 31 -0.62 -8.56 9.33
N VAL A 32 0.34 -7.70 8.99
CA VAL A 32 1.38 -7.24 9.93
C VAL A 32 0.76 -6.48 11.10
N ALA A 33 -0.21 -5.59 10.87
CA ALA A 33 -0.92 -4.87 11.92
C ALA A 33 -1.68 -5.84 12.86
N GLN A 34 -2.35 -6.86 12.30
CA GLN A 34 -3.02 -7.90 13.09
C GLN A 34 -2.05 -8.70 13.96
N LEU A 35 -0.87 -9.06 13.42
CA LEU A 35 0.17 -9.73 14.20
C LEU A 35 0.70 -8.85 15.31
N ALA A 36 0.83 -7.54 15.09
CA ALA A 36 1.25 -6.59 16.11
C ALA A 36 0.28 -6.57 17.32
N CYS A 37 -1.03 -6.62 17.08
CA CYS A 37 -2.03 -6.78 18.15
C CYS A 37 -1.92 -8.14 18.87
N GLN A 38 -1.53 -9.20 18.20
CA GLN A 38 -1.39 -10.54 18.83
C GLN A 38 -0.17 -10.65 19.73
N VAL A 39 0.87 -9.84 19.50
CA VAL A 39 2.13 -9.87 20.24
C VAL A 39 2.29 -8.72 21.22
N SER A 40 1.29 -7.88 21.36
CA SER A 40 1.27 -6.72 22.25
C SER A 40 -0.08 -6.60 22.96
N PRO A 41 -0.19 -5.85 24.06
CA PRO A 41 -1.45 -5.59 24.74
C PRO A 41 -2.32 -4.53 24.03
N ALA A 42 -2.08 -4.27 22.75
CA ALA A 42 -2.86 -3.30 21.98
C ALA A 42 -4.24 -3.86 21.62
N ASP A 43 -5.27 -3.04 21.78
CA ASP A 43 -6.63 -3.36 21.35
C ASP A 43 -6.77 -3.20 19.83
N MET A 44 -6.05 -2.24 19.25
CA MET A 44 -6.02 -2.01 17.81
C MET A 44 -4.63 -1.54 17.35
N ALA A 45 -4.35 -1.76 16.07
CA ALA A 45 -3.13 -1.32 15.43
C ALA A 45 -3.40 -0.70 14.06
N GLY A 46 -2.54 0.24 13.68
CA GLY A 46 -2.49 0.82 12.35
C GLY A 46 -1.07 0.83 11.79
N ILE A 47 -0.94 0.72 10.48
CA ILE A 47 0.32 1.00 9.78
C ILE A 47 0.06 2.12 8.80
N THR A 48 0.79 3.22 8.97
CA THR A 48 0.77 4.34 8.05
C THR A 48 2.03 4.30 7.21
N MET A 49 1.86 4.12 5.90
CA MET A 49 2.94 4.27 4.93
C MET A 49 3.01 5.72 4.47
N LEU A 50 4.21 6.22 4.28
CA LEU A 50 4.43 7.58 3.80
C LEU A 50 5.11 7.54 2.42
N VAL A 51 4.57 8.35 1.51
CA VAL A 51 5.17 8.60 0.19
C VAL A 51 5.48 10.08 0.12
N ASP A 52 6.73 10.42 -0.20
CA ASP A 52 7.22 11.81 -0.21
C ASP A 52 6.94 12.56 1.10
N GLY A 53 7.04 11.86 2.24
CA GLY A 53 6.80 12.42 3.56
C GLY A 53 5.34 12.74 3.89
N ARG A 54 4.40 12.30 3.06
CA ARG A 54 2.96 12.45 3.28
C ARG A 54 2.32 11.10 3.54
N PRO A 55 1.36 10.99 4.46
CA PRO A 55 0.59 9.78 4.63
C PRO A 55 -0.10 9.40 3.32
N ALA A 56 0.22 8.23 2.79
CA ALA A 56 -0.29 7.77 1.50
C ALA A 56 -1.23 6.58 1.63
N THR A 57 -0.95 5.70 2.57
CA THR A 57 -1.74 4.49 2.78
C THR A 57 -1.77 4.18 4.26
N GLY A 58 -2.97 4.03 4.79
CA GLY A 58 -3.19 3.52 6.14
C GLY A 58 -3.93 2.19 6.07
N VAL A 59 -3.50 1.22 6.86
CA VAL A 59 -4.27 0.03 7.17
C VAL A 59 -4.48 -0.05 8.67
N PHE A 60 -5.65 -0.50 9.07
CA PHE A 60 -6.07 -0.49 10.46
C PHE A 60 -6.78 -1.81 10.77
N THR A 61 -6.57 -2.32 11.97
CA THR A 61 -7.23 -3.54 12.43
C THR A 61 -8.65 -3.27 12.94
N ASP A 62 -8.98 -2.01 13.17
CA ASP A 62 -10.25 -1.55 13.71
C ASP A 62 -10.75 -0.33 12.92
N PRO A 63 -12.05 -0.22 12.61
CA PRO A 63 -12.60 0.89 11.84
C PRO A 63 -12.53 2.26 12.53
N GLU A 64 -12.33 2.33 13.85
CA GLU A 64 -12.20 3.59 14.60
C GLU A 64 -10.77 4.18 14.51
N ALA A 65 -9.76 3.35 14.29
CA ALA A 65 -8.37 3.80 14.25
C ALA A 65 -8.07 4.87 13.19
N PRO A 66 -8.66 4.85 11.98
CA PRO A 66 -8.49 5.92 11.01
C PRO A 66 -8.92 7.29 11.52
N GLU A 67 -10.00 7.37 12.31
CA GLU A 67 -10.53 8.63 12.84
C GLU A 67 -9.56 9.26 13.85
N ILE A 68 -8.87 8.41 14.62
CA ILE A 68 -7.83 8.86 15.57
C ILE A 68 -6.63 9.45 14.79
N ASP A 69 -6.23 8.81 13.71
CA ASP A 69 -5.06 9.21 12.92
C ASP A 69 -5.32 10.47 12.07
N VAL A 70 -6.56 10.74 11.65
CA VAL A 70 -6.90 11.94 10.88
C VAL A 70 -6.46 13.21 11.61
N ALA A 71 -6.62 13.29 12.94
CA ALA A 71 -6.22 14.45 13.71
C ALA A 71 -4.75 14.83 13.56
N GLN A 72 -3.85 13.83 13.45
CA GLN A 72 -2.43 14.10 13.25
C GLN A 72 -2.09 14.40 11.78
N TYR A 73 -2.86 13.90 10.83
CA TYR A 73 -2.66 14.22 9.40
C TYR A 73 -3.11 15.65 9.09
N ASP A 74 -4.23 16.09 9.65
CA ASP A 74 -4.77 17.43 9.45
C ASP A 74 -3.88 18.50 10.09
N THR A 75 -3.37 18.26 11.28
CA THR A 75 -2.48 19.19 11.98
C THR A 75 -1.02 19.10 11.50
N GLY A 76 -0.63 18.03 10.83
CA GLY A 76 0.75 17.73 10.47
C GLY A 76 1.64 17.35 11.67
N HIS A 77 1.06 17.13 12.86
CA HIS A 77 1.74 16.81 14.10
C HIS A 77 1.02 15.68 14.84
N GLY A 78 1.80 14.72 15.36
CA GLY A 78 1.27 13.59 16.10
C GLY A 78 2.32 12.52 16.32
N PRO A 79 2.07 11.56 17.24
CA PRO A 79 3.04 10.54 17.61
C PRO A 79 3.49 9.68 16.41
N CYS A 80 2.58 9.36 15.47
CA CYS A 80 2.89 8.62 14.26
C CYS A 80 3.83 9.40 13.32
N LEU A 81 3.49 10.66 13.03
CA LEU A 81 4.27 11.51 12.14
C LEU A 81 5.65 11.84 12.72
N ASP A 82 5.70 12.05 14.03
CA ASP A 82 6.95 12.35 14.73
C ASP A 82 7.83 11.10 14.87
N ALA A 83 7.24 9.90 15.03
CA ALA A 83 7.96 8.64 14.97
C ALA A 83 8.65 8.48 13.61
N PHE A 84 7.92 8.71 12.53
CA PHE A 84 8.46 8.68 11.18
C PHE A 84 9.57 9.73 10.96
N ARG A 85 9.32 11.00 11.31
CA ARG A 85 10.26 12.10 11.07
C ARG A 85 11.56 11.96 11.84
N HIS A 86 11.45 11.62 13.12
CA HIS A 86 12.58 11.60 14.03
C HIS A 86 13.23 10.22 14.17
N GLN A 87 12.65 9.20 13.52
CA GLN A 87 13.09 7.80 13.61
C GLN A 87 13.24 7.33 15.07
N ARG A 88 12.25 7.68 15.89
CA ARG A 88 12.20 7.39 17.32
C ARG A 88 10.84 6.85 17.70
N VAL A 89 10.82 6.00 18.72
CA VAL A 89 9.58 5.55 19.34
C VAL A 89 8.96 6.69 20.14
N TYR A 90 7.65 6.86 19.99
CA TYR A 90 6.86 7.76 20.80
C TYR A 90 5.82 6.96 21.56
N ARG A 91 5.92 7.04 22.89
CA ARG A 91 5.02 6.39 23.83
C ARG A 91 4.22 7.44 24.58
N ILE A 92 2.93 7.18 24.74
CA ILE A 92 1.99 7.93 25.57
C ILE A 92 1.41 6.95 26.57
N ASP A 93 1.76 7.10 27.84
CA ASP A 93 1.29 6.23 28.92
C ASP A 93 -0.09 6.65 29.44
N SER A 94 -0.42 7.94 29.28
CA SER A 94 -1.72 8.52 29.61
C SER A 94 -2.08 9.60 28.59
N ILE A 95 -3.08 9.32 27.79
CA ILE A 95 -3.60 10.28 26.78
C ILE A 95 -4.13 11.55 27.48
N ALA A 96 -4.73 11.40 28.67
CA ALA A 96 -5.31 12.53 29.42
C ALA A 96 -4.26 13.54 29.91
N ASP A 97 -3.04 13.07 30.14
CA ASP A 97 -1.94 13.87 30.74
C ASP A 97 -0.93 14.33 29.68
N ASP A 98 -1.07 13.90 28.41
CA ASP A 98 -0.10 14.21 27.36
C ASP A 98 -0.45 15.52 26.64
N ALA A 99 0.38 16.54 26.86
CA ALA A 99 0.23 17.86 26.25
C ALA A 99 1.00 18.05 24.92
N ARG A 100 1.78 17.03 24.47
CA ARG A 100 2.62 17.14 23.25
C ARG A 100 1.79 17.27 21.97
N TRP A 101 0.65 16.56 21.90
CA TRP A 101 -0.21 16.52 20.73
C TRP A 101 -1.69 16.66 21.13
N PRO A 102 -2.17 17.86 21.48
CA PRO A 102 -3.49 18.06 22.09
C PRO A 102 -4.65 17.63 21.19
N GLU A 103 -4.58 17.85 19.87
CA GLU A 103 -5.65 17.44 18.96
C GLU A 103 -5.71 15.93 18.80
N PHE A 104 -4.56 15.27 18.71
CA PHE A 104 -4.48 13.82 18.70
C PHE A 104 -5.01 13.24 20.02
N ALA A 105 -4.56 13.79 21.17
CA ALA A 105 -4.99 13.32 22.48
C ALA A 105 -6.51 13.46 22.65
N ARG A 106 -7.09 14.57 22.21
CA ARG A 106 -8.54 14.80 22.26
C ARG A 106 -9.29 13.74 21.43
N MET A 107 -8.82 13.44 20.21
CA MET A 107 -9.46 12.45 19.34
C MET A 107 -9.30 11.04 19.91
N ALA A 108 -8.09 10.67 20.34
CA ALA A 108 -7.83 9.37 20.96
C ALA A 108 -8.70 9.14 22.21
N ALA A 109 -8.83 10.16 23.09
CA ALA A 109 -9.68 10.08 24.27
C ALA A 109 -11.17 9.92 23.90
N ALA A 110 -11.66 10.57 22.84
CA ALA A 110 -13.03 10.42 22.37
C ALA A 110 -13.36 8.98 21.93
N HIS A 111 -12.36 8.22 21.47
CA HIS A 111 -12.47 6.79 21.14
C HIS A 111 -12.09 5.86 22.30
N GLY A 112 -11.94 6.41 23.52
CA GLY A 112 -11.63 5.63 24.72
C GLY A 112 -10.20 5.10 24.77
N ILE A 113 -9.28 5.62 23.95
CA ILE A 113 -7.87 5.25 24.01
C ILE A 113 -7.22 5.92 25.21
N THR A 114 -6.50 5.13 26.00
CA THR A 114 -5.79 5.61 27.21
C THR A 114 -4.29 5.68 27.01
N ALA A 115 -3.73 4.80 26.15
CA ALA A 115 -2.30 4.75 25.88
C ALA A 115 -2.03 4.46 24.39
N THR A 116 -0.92 4.98 23.88
CA THR A 116 -0.48 4.70 22.50
C THR A 116 1.03 4.49 22.42
N LEU A 117 1.43 3.72 21.39
CA LEU A 117 2.84 3.49 21.06
C LEU A 117 3.01 3.58 19.54
N SER A 118 3.77 4.58 19.10
CA SER A 118 4.11 4.78 17.69
C SER A 118 5.57 4.44 17.44
N ILE A 119 5.82 3.49 16.54
CA ILE A 119 7.13 2.92 16.27
C ILE A 119 7.48 3.15 14.79
N PRO A 120 8.64 3.75 14.46
CA PRO A 120 9.04 3.94 13.07
C PRO A 120 9.30 2.59 12.39
N LEU A 121 8.85 2.47 11.16
CA LEU A 121 9.15 1.34 10.29
C LEU A 121 10.23 1.76 9.30
N SER A 122 11.44 1.24 9.51
CA SER A 122 12.61 1.59 8.68
C SER A 122 13.36 0.33 8.27
N ALA A 123 13.71 0.24 7.01
CA ALA A 123 14.49 -0.84 6.45
C ALA A 123 15.51 -0.29 5.46
N ARG A 124 16.72 -0.84 5.43
CA ARG A 124 17.80 -0.46 4.49
C ARG A 124 18.17 1.02 4.51
N GLY A 125 17.97 1.71 5.63
CA GLY A 125 18.22 3.15 5.75
C GLY A 125 17.09 4.04 5.22
N GLU A 126 16.00 3.47 4.75
CA GLU A 126 14.82 4.18 4.29
C GLU A 126 13.69 4.08 5.32
N SER A 127 12.99 5.17 5.51
CA SER A 127 11.80 5.21 6.35
C SER A 127 10.57 4.87 5.50
N LEU A 128 9.87 3.81 5.89
CA LEU A 128 8.67 3.33 5.19
C LEU A 128 7.39 3.96 5.75
N GLY A 129 7.39 4.27 7.05
CA GLY A 129 6.20 4.72 7.74
C GLY A 129 6.29 4.50 9.25
N ALA A 130 5.15 4.25 9.89
CA ALA A 130 5.07 3.93 11.30
C ALA A 130 4.02 2.86 11.60
N LEU A 131 4.31 2.05 12.62
CA LEU A 131 3.35 1.16 13.28
C LEU A 131 2.80 1.88 14.50
N ASN A 132 1.48 2.00 14.57
CA ASN A 132 0.76 2.63 15.67
C ASN A 132 -0.01 1.55 16.44
N LEU A 133 0.16 1.51 17.75
CA LEU A 133 -0.55 0.63 18.68
C LEU A 133 -1.37 1.48 19.63
N TYR A 134 -2.61 1.09 19.84
CA TYR A 134 -3.57 1.81 20.69
C TYR A 134 -4.14 0.87 21.72
N SER A 135 -4.26 1.35 22.98
CA SER A 135 -4.89 0.58 24.04
C SER A 135 -5.93 1.39 24.80
N ARG A 136 -7.02 0.72 25.18
CA ARG A 136 -8.10 1.27 26.01
C ARG A 136 -7.89 1.02 27.50
N ALA A 137 -7.01 0.08 27.87
CA ALA A 137 -6.84 -0.33 29.26
C ALA A 137 -5.39 -0.60 29.65
N ALA A 138 -4.56 -1.08 28.75
CA ALA A 138 -3.19 -1.47 29.04
C ALA A 138 -2.21 -0.31 28.84
N VAL A 139 -1.10 -0.35 29.57
CA VAL A 139 0.04 0.56 29.41
C VAL A 139 1.12 -0.17 28.63
N PHE A 140 1.78 0.53 27.73
CA PHE A 140 2.95 0.03 27.02
C PHE A 140 4.20 0.27 27.90
N ASP A 141 4.46 -0.64 28.84
CA ASP A 141 5.66 -0.55 29.68
C ASP A 141 6.96 -0.68 28.87
N GLN A 142 8.10 -0.58 29.56
CA GLN A 142 9.41 -0.64 28.91
C GLN A 142 9.63 -1.97 28.17
N LEU A 143 9.25 -3.10 28.77
CA LEU A 143 9.42 -4.42 28.18
C LEU A 143 8.55 -4.60 26.94
N VAL A 144 7.29 -4.22 27.02
CA VAL A 144 6.36 -4.24 25.87
C VAL A 144 6.86 -3.33 24.75
N THR A 145 7.38 -2.15 25.09
CA THR A 145 7.96 -1.22 24.11
C THR A 145 9.14 -1.85 23.37
N GLU A 146 10.10 -2.44 24.11
CA GLU A 146 11.27 -3.11 23.52
C GLU A 146 10.87 -4.30 22.63
N GLN A 147 9.89 -5.09 23.05
CA GLN A 147 9.35 -6.19 22.26
C GLN A 147 8.67 -5.70 20.97
N ALA A 148 7.86 -4.66 21.07
CA ALA A 148 7.21 -4.04 19.92
C ALA A 148 8.22 -3.44 18.93
N GLU A 149 9.32 -2.86 19.41
CA GLU A 149 10.42 -2.40 18.55
C GLU A 149 11.12 -3.56 17.82
N VAL A 150 11.35 -4.69 18.49
CA VAL A 150 11.90 -5.89 17.83
C VAL A 150 10.97 -6.36 16.73
N PHE A 151 9.67 -6.44 17.03
CA PHE A 151 8.66 -6.80 16.04
C PHE A 151 8.64 -5.82 14.85
N ALA A 152 8.61 -4.52 15.13
CA ALA A 152 8.55 -3.47 14.10
C ALA A 152 9.77 -3.50 13.17
N ARG A 153 10.98 -3.76 13.68
CA ARG A 153 12.18 -3.94 12.85
C ARG A 153 12.04 -5.12 11.87
N GLN A 154 11.50 -6.25 12.31
CA GLN A 154 11.28 -7.40 11.43
C GLN A 154 10.13 -7.13 10.45
N ALA A 155 9.06 -6.52 10.92
CA ALA A 155 7.94 -6.09 10.08
C ALA A 155 8.39 -5.14 8.96
N ALA A 156 9.25 -4.16 9.27
CA ALA A 156 9.78 -3.24 8.29
C ALA A 156 10.55 -3.94 7.15
N ILE A 157 11.32 -4.99 7.48
CA ILE A 157 12.04 -5.80 6.47
C ILE A 157 11.02 -6.50 5.55
N VAL A 158 10.01 -7.15 6.13
CA VAL A 158 8.95 -7.82 5.37
C VAL A 158 8.21 -6.84 4.46
N LEU A 159 7.84 -5.68 4.99
CA LEU A 159 7.12 -4.64 4.24
C LEU A 159 7.97 -4.04 3.13
N SER A 160 9.26 -3.77 3.38
CA SER A 160 10.20 -3.30 2.34
C SER A 160 10.32 -4.31 1.20
N ASN A 161 10.44 -5.60 1.52
CA ASN A 161 10.51 -6.65 0.49
C ASN A 161 9.18 -6.77 -0.27
N ALA A 162 8.05 -6.68 0.43
CA ALA A 162 6.73 -6.69 -0.19
C ALA A 162 6.55 -5.51 -1.16
N GLN A 163 6.94 -4.31 -0.76
CA GLN A 163 6.86 -3.13 -1.61
C GLN A 163 7.68 -3.31 -2.90
N VAL A 164 8.94 -3.70 -2.79
CA VAL A 164 9.81 -3.96 -3.96
C VAL A 164 9.19 -5.01 -4.90
N TYR A 165 8.62 -6.08 -4.34
CA TYR A 165 7.95 -7.12 -5.14
C TYR A 165 6.73 -6.56 -5.90
N TRP A 166 5.86 -5.83 -5.22
CA TRP A 166 4.66 -5.28 -5.83
C TRP A 166 4.97 -4.22 -6.87
N ASP A 167 5.98 -3.37 -6.63
CA ASP A 167 6.45 -2.37 -7.58
C ASP A 167 7.01 -3.04 -8.85
N ALA A 168 7.83 -4.08 -8.69
CA ALA A 168 8.36 -4.84 -9.81
C ALA A 168 7.26 -5.56 -10.60
N ARG A 169 6.28 -6.15 -9.91
CA ARG A 169 5.12 -6.80 -10.53
C ARG A 169 4.28 -5.79 -11.33
N GLN A 170 3.98 -4.64 -10.73
CA GLN A 170 3.22 -3.57 -11.39
C GLN A 170 3.95 -3.05 -12.64
N LEU A 171 5.27 -2.86 -12.55
CA LEU A 171 6.09 -2.48 -13.69
C LEU A 171 6.02 -3.53 -14.81
N GLY A 172 6.16 -4.82 -14.46
CA GLY A 172 6.03 -5.92 -15.40
C GLY A 172 4.67 -5.98 -16.10
N GLU A 173 3.59 -5.77 -15.35
CA GLU A 173 2.22 -5.69 -15.90
C GLU A 173 2.06 -4.50 -16.85
N ASN A 174 2.56 -3.33 -16.45
CA ASN A 174 2.52 -2.12 -17.28
C ASN A 174 3.32 -2.30 -18.59
N MET A 175 4.50 -2.91 -18.51
CA MET A 175 5.32 -3.22 -19.70
C MET A 175 4.61 -4.21 -20.64
N ARG A 176 4.02 -5.30 -20.10
CA ARG A 176 3.27 -6.27 -20.88
C ARG A 176 2.08 -5.59 -21.59
N GLN A 177 1.34 -4.75 -20.88
CA GLN A 177 0.21 -4.00 -21.45
C GLN A 177 0.67 -3.01 -22.53
N ALA A 178 1.81 -2.35 -22.35
CA ALA A 178 2.40 -1.47 -23.36
C ALA A 178 2.80 -2.23 -24.63
N MET A 179 3.44 -3.41 -24.48
CA MET A 179 3.82 -4.26 -25.60
C MET A 179 2.59 -4.78 -26.37
N GLN A 180 1.56 -5.27 -25.67
CA GLN A 180 0.31 -5.70 -26.29
C GLN A 180 -0.39 -4.56 -27.03
N SER A 181 -0.42 -3.37 -26.42
CA SER A 181 -0.99 -2.17 -27.04
C SER A 181 -0.25 -1.79 -28.31
N ARG A 182 1.09 -1.82 -28.28
CA ARG A 182 1.91 -1.54 -29.47
C ARG A 182 1.68 -2.56 -30.57
N SER A 183 1.68 -3.85 -30.24
CA SER A 183 1.40 -4.91 -31.22
C SER A 183 0.04 -4.74 -31.90
N ALA A 184 -1.02 -4.44 -31.14
CA ALA A 184 -2.35 -4.20 -31.71
C ALA A 184 -2.36 -2.96 -32.64
N ILE A 185 -1.65 -1.88 -32.26
CA ILE A 185 -1.54 -0.66 -33.07
C ILE A 185 -0.78 -0.95 -34.37
N ASP A 186 0.36 -1.65 -34.30
CA ASP A 186 1.18 -2.00 -35.46
C ASP A 186 0.40 -2.91 -36.43
N GLN A 187 -0.35 -3.89 -35.92
CA GLN A 187 -1.24 -4.74 -36.74
C GLN A 187 -2.36 -3.93 -37.40
N ALA A 188 -3.01 -3.04 -36.66
CA ALA A 188 -4.07 -2.17 -37.23
C ALA A 188 -3.52 -1.23 -38.30
N ILE A 189 -2.31 -0.68 -38.12
CA ILE A 189 -1.61 0.11 -39.13
C ILE A 189 -1.40 -0.74 -40.36
N GLY A 190 -0.86 -1.97 -40.26
CA GLY A 190 -0.66 -2.88 -41.36
C GLY A 190 -1.95 -3.17 -42.14
N ILE A 191 -3.07 -3.40 -41.43
CA ILE A 191 -4.40 -3.61 -42.06
C ILE A 191 -4.83 -2.37 -42.81
N LEU A 192 -4.73 -1.18 -42.21
CA LEU A 192 -5.15 0.09 -42.86
C LEU A 192 -4.27 0.47 -44.05
N MET A 193 -2.99 0.09 -44.04
CA MET A 193 -2.09 0.24 -45.18
C MET A 193 -2.52 -0.67 -46.36
N ALA A 194 -2.81 -1.94 -46.05
CA ALA A 194 -3.24 -2.92 -47.07
C ALA A 194 -4.59 -2.57 -47.70
N ASP A 195 -5.55 -2.09 -46.89
CA ASP A 195 -6.92 -1.77 -47.32
C ASP A 195 -7.02 -0.48 -48.17
N GLY A 196 -6.04 0.42 -48.10
CA GLY A 196 -6.14 1.73 -48.74
C GLY A 196 -4.88 2.28 -49.38
N GLY A 197 -3.81 1.51 -49.52
CA GLY A 197 -2.54 1.98 -50.14
C GLY A 197 -1.89 3.15 -49.40
N ARG A 198 -2.13 3.27 -48.10
CA ARG A 198 -1.68 4.39 -47.24
C ARG A 198 -0.27 4.17 -46.74
N SER A 199 0.44 5.26 -46.46
CA SER A 199 1.69 5.21 -45.71
C SER A 199 1.44 4.84 -44.23
N PRO A 200 2.46 4.35 -43.50
CA PRO A 200 2.35 4.08 -42.08
C PRO A 200 1.85 5.28 -41.27
N ASP A 201 2.35 6.48 -41.57
CA ASP A 201 1.97 7.72 -40.90
C ASP A 201 0.50 8.09 -41.14
N GLU A 202 0.01 7.95 -42.38
CA GLU A 202 -1.40 8.20 -42.71
C GLU A 202 -2.32 7.21 -41.99
N ALA A 203 -1.94 5.93 -41.94
CA ALA A 203 -2.68 4.90 -41.21
C ALA A 203 -2.72 5.18 -39.72
N PHE A 204 -1.60 5.57 -39.12
CA PHE A 204 -1.54 5.96 -37.69
C PHE A 204 -2.42 7.18 -37.42
N GLN A 205 -2.39 8.21 -38.25
CA GLN A 205 -3.23 9.40 -38.10
C GLN A 205 -4.74 9.08 -38.22
N LEU A 206 -5.11 8.07 -38.99
CA LEU A 206 -6.50 7.59 -39.03
C LEU A 206 -6.93 6.99 -37.69
N LEU A 207 -6.06 6.16 -37.06
CA LEU A 207 -6.31 5.61 -35.74
C LEU A 207 -6.44 6.71 -34.68
N VAL A 208 -5.54 7.71 -34.68
CA VAL A 208 -5.59 8.86 -33.78
C VAL A 208 -6.90 9.62 -33.90
N ARG A 209 -7.31 9.96 -35.14
CA ARG A 209 -8.60 10.64 -35.40
C ARG A 209 -9.80 9.82 -34.94
N ALA A 210 -9.78 8.50 -35.16
CA ALA A 210 -10.84 7.61 -34.68
C ALA A 210 -10.91 7.55 -33.16
N SER A 211 -9.77 7.47 -32.50
CA SER A 211 -9.63 7.51 -31.04
C SER A 211 -10.23 8.79 -30.47
N GLN A 212 -9.85 9.94 -31.02
CA GLN A 212 -10.34 11.26 -30.57
C GLN A 212 -11.84 11.43 -30.79
N ARG A 213 -12.36 11.04 -31.95
CA ARG A 213 -13.81 11.13 -32.25
C ARG A 213 -14.67 10.25 -31.34
N LYS A 214 -14.19 9.04 -31.03
CA LYS A 214 -14.91 8.08 -30.18
C LYS A 214 -14.62 8.27 -28.69
N ASN A 215 -13.70 9.16 -28.30
CA ASN A 215 -13.18 9.33 -26.95
C ASN A 215 -12.77 7.99 -26.30
N ARG A 216 -12.06 7.15 -27.07
CA ARG A 216 -11.58 5.82 -26.65
C ARG A 216 -10.06 5.74 -26.81
N LYS A 217 -9.42 4.92 -25.99
CA LYS A 217 -7.96 4.74 -26.08
C LYS A 217 -7.56 4.20 -27.44
N LEU A 218 -6.44 4.67 -27.98
CA LEU A 218 -5.93 4.29 -29.32
C LEU A 218 -5.82 2.77 -29.46
N ARG A 219 -5.34 2.09 -28.42
CA ARG A 219 -5.22 0.63 -28.38
C ARG A 219 -6.54 -0.11 -28.55
N ASP A 220 -7.64 0.45 -28.02
CA ASP A 220 -8.96 -0.18 -28.10
C ASP A 220 -9.54 -0.06 -29.52
N ILE A 221 -9.27 1.06 -30.18
CA ILE A 221 -9.62 1.25 -31.60
C ILE A 221 -8.81 0.30 -32.49
N ALA A 222 -7.51 0.15 -32.18
CA ALA A 222 -6.65 -0.75 -32.92
C ALA A 222 -7.10 -2.22 -32.78
N ALA A 223 -7.39 -2.66 -31.56
CA ALA A 223 -7.89 -4.01 -31.30
C ALA A 223 -9.21 -4.29 -32.04
N GLU A 224 -10.14 -3.33 -32.06
CA GLU A 224 -11.42 -3.44 -32.80
C GLU A 224 -11.19 -3.70 -34.31
N ILE A 225 -10.20 -3.04 -34.90
CA ILE A 225 -9.86 -3.23 -36.34
C ILE A 225 -9.28 -4.64 -36.55
N VAL A 226 -8.33 -5.07 -35.70
CA VAL A 226 -7.70 -6.40 -35.80
C VAL A 226 -8.74 -7.51 -35.67
N GLU A 227 -9.61 -7.41 -34.66
CA GLU A 227 -10.69 -8.37 -34.44
C GLU A 227 -11.69 -8.39 -35.62
N GLY A 228 -11.99 -7.23 -36.22
CA GLY A 228 -12.89 -7.13 -37.35
C GLY A 228 -12.40 -7.91 -38.59
N VAL A 229 -11.09 -7.90 -38.83
CA VAL A 229 -10.48 -8.65 -39.95
C VAL A 229 -10.44 -10.15 -39.61
N SER A 230 -10.07 -10.52 -38.37
CA SER A 230 -10.05 -11.93 -37.97
C SER A 230 -11.43 -12.60 -38.12
N ARG A 231 -12.50 -11.89 -37.78
CA ARG A 231 -13.88 -12.37 -37.95
C ARG A 231 -14.28 -12.56 -39.41
N ARG A 232 -13.84 -11.67 -40.32
CA ARG A 232 -14.13 -11.77 -41.77
C ARG A 232 -13.34 -12.91 -42.42
N GLY A 233 -12.07 -13.11 -42.01
CA GLY A 233 -11.24 -14.19 -42.52
C GLY A 233 -11.75 -15.58 -42.09
N GLY A 234 -12.28 -15.73 -40.87
CA GLY A 234 -12.89 -16.98 -40.40
C GLY A 234 -14.22 -17.32 -41.11
N ALA A 235 -15.00 -16.32 -41.53
CA ALA A 235 -16.25 -16.52 -42.25
C ALA A 235 -16.06 -16.85 -43.75
N ALA A 236 -14.88 -16.61 -44.32
CA ALA A 236 -14.55 -16.92 -45.72
C ALA A 236 -13.88 -18.32 -45.89
N ALA A 237 -13.53 -18.99 -44.82
CA ALA A 237 -12.85 -20.29 -44.83
C ALA A 237 -13.76 -21.48 -44.40
N GLY A 238 -15.04 -21.25 -44.16
CA GLY A 238 -16.08 -22.26 -43.89
C GLY A 238 -17.19 -22.23 -44.94
#